data_11403544219aca60b07236b4c7a68da9
#
_entry.id   11403544219aca60b07236b4c7a68da9
#
_cell.length_a   1.000
_cell.length_b   1.000
_cell.length_c   1.000
_cell.angle_alpha   90.00
_cell.angle_beta   90.00
_cell.angle_gamma   90.00
#
_symmetry.space_group_name_H-M   'P 1'
#
loop_
_entity.id
_entity.type
_entity.pdbx_description
1 polymer ?
#
loop_
_entity_poly.entity_id
_entity_poly.type
_entity_poly.pdbx_seq_one_letter_code
_entity_poly.pdbx_strand_id
1 'polypeptide(L)'
;VSKLIILAIFSFSFQVYSRAPGTYAQMRYDIDKVSQKNLISIINDLVKVSAPSRMIGLPGHDKARDFILDSIKAYDKKGAGKIIVDSFSPDVNEAERFYQADFNEKIEGKFSPTHPDYQKWFKFTTYMKQTAQRLKSFQGTNIIWEKSGLNAEKTLVITAHYDTISLDPNTLMIDEKKPMPGANYNASGVAVCLSLINLLSKIDLNYTVQVVFLDWQGVAFLGSHHYAQELKKSGKNVLGFLNLEMLGQDTSFFDKTKKTGNMSVYYRPQDEKFVQALVHHGSQITNKIAFQMKPMGFENSDNIRLWEQGFLGGTFSQNWEEDFNPKFYQTPQDTPETLNHQTLYSAYQYLGGAVLGTLLDITK
;
A
#
# COMPACT_ATOMS: atom_id res chain seq x y z
N VAL A 1 -3.39 -67.11 36.54
CA VAL A 1 -2.29 -66.11 36.59
C VAL A 1 -2.54 -65.11 35.47
N SER A 2 -3.28 -63.98 35.79
CA SER A 2 -3.60 -62.94 34.83
C SER A 2 -2.51 -61.89 34.90
N LYS A 3 -1.83 -61.64 33.76
CA LYS A 3 -0.90 -60.53 33.61
C LYS A 3 -1.67 -59.25 33.25
N LEU A 4 -1.66 -58.27 34.16
CA LEU A 4 -2.17 -56.93 33.94
C LEU A 4 -1.09 -56.13 33.15
N ILE A 5 -1.40 -55.73 31.92
CA ILE A 5 -0.56 -54.82 31.14
C ILE A 5 -1.03 -53.40 31.47
N ILE A 6 -0.21 -52.63 32.21
CA ILE A 6 -0.43 -51.23 32.44
C ILE A 6 0.09 -50.46 31.23
N LEU A 7 -0.81 -49.88 30.42
CA LEU A 7 -0.47 -48.96 29.34
C LEU A 7 -0.27 -47.57 29.95
N ALA A 8 0.97 -47.10 30.03
CA ALA A 8 1.29 -45.72 30.40
C ALA A 8 0.99 -44.80 29.22
N ILE A 9 -0.09 -44.05 29.31
CA ILE A 9 -0.40 -42.98 28.36
C ILE A 9 0.44 -41.76 28.73
N PHE A 10 1.53 -41.52 27.98
CA PHE A 10 2.26 -40.24 28.03
C PHE A 10 1.42 -39.19 27.32
N SER A 11 0.71 -38.36 28.09
CA SER A 11 0.12 -37.13 27.60
C SER A 11 1.23 -36.11 27.41
N PHE A 12 1.67 -35.91 26.15
CA PHE A 12 2.45 -34.76 25.79
C PHE A 12 1.56 -33.51 25.87
N SER A 13 1.65 -32.80 26.98
CA SER A 13 1.14 -31.45 27.04
C SER A 13 2.05 -30.56 26.20
N PHE A 14 1.60 -30.16 25.00
CA PHE A 14 2.19 -29.06 24.27
C PHE A 14 1.98 -27.80 25.14
N GLN A 15 3.01 -27.43 25.90
CA GLN A 15 3.08 -26.07 26.43
C GLN A 15 3.19 -25.12 25.25
N VAL A 16 2.08 -24.49 24.90
CA VAL A 16 2.09 -23.30 24.07
C VAL A 16 2.82 -22.24 24.89
N TYR A 17 4.09 -22.05 24.60
CA TYR A 17 4.82 -20.89 25.11
C TYR A 17 4.13 -19.66 24.53
N SER A 18 3.29 -18.99 25.30
CA SER A 18 2.87 -17.64 24.97
C SER A 18 4.15 -16.81 24.96
N ARG A 19 4.57 -16.40 23.76
CA ARG A 19 5.71 -15.49 23.60
C ARG A 19 5.38 -14.22 24.40
N ALA A 20 6.25 -13.81 25.31
CA ALA A 20 6.16 -12.51 25.97
C ALA A 20 5.96 -11.41 24.91
N PRO A 21 5.18 -10.34 25.18
CA PRO A 21 4.97 -9.26 24.23
C PRO A 21 6.34 -8.80 23.70
N GLY A 22 6.48 -8.76 22.36
CA GLY A 22 7.75 -8.51 21.70
C GLY A 22 8.34 -7.18 22.13
N THR A 23 9.61 -7.15 22.47
CA THR A 23 10.34 -5.90 22.70
C THR A 23 10.67 -5.25 21.36
N TYR A 24 10.86 -3.94 21.31
CA TYR A 24 11.34 -3.25 20.10
C TYR A 24 12.65 -3.81 19.57
N ALA A 25 13.52 -4.32 20.46
CA ALA A 25 14.76 -5.00 20.06
C ALA A 25 14.47 -6.29 19.27
N GLN A 26 13.50 -7.10 19.72
CA GLN A 26 13.09 -8.30 19.01
C GLN A 26 12.40 -7.95 17.69
N MET A 27 11.53 -6.94 17.67
CA MET A 27 10.88 -6.45 16.44
C MET A 27 11.94 -6.00 15.41
N ARG A 28 12.93 -5.22 15.82
CA ARG A 28 14.04 -4.79 14.96
C ARG A 28 14.79 -5.98 14.37
N TYR A 29 15.14 -6.96 15.20
CA TYR A 29 15.78 -8.19 14.76
C TYR A 29 14.94 -8.95 13.71
N ASP A 30 13.63 -9.04 13.90
CA ASP A 30 12.74 -9.75 12.96
C ASP A 30 12.57 -8.95 11.66
N ILE A 31 12.45 -7.62 11.72
CA ILE A 31 12.38 -6.72 10.57
C ILE A 31 13.65 -6.83 9.73
N ASP A 32 14.82 -6.81 10.35
CA ASP A 32 16.12 -6.83 9.67
C ASP A 32 16.44 -8.18 8.99
N LYS A 33 15.63 -9.24 9.20
CA LYS A 33 15.72 -10.49 8.42
C LYS A 33 15.34 -10.29 6.93
N VAL A 34 14.56 -9.27 6.62
CA VAL A 34 14.33 -8.85 5.23
C VAL A 34 15.41 -7.84 4.87
N SER A 35 16.30 -8.21 3.97
CA SER A 35 17.41 -7.34 3.57
C SER A 35 16.97 -6.29 2.54
N GLN A 36 17.72 -5.18 2.48
CA GLN A 36 17.57 -4.18 1.42
C GLN A 36 17.63 -4.82 0.02
N LYS A 37 18.53 -5.79 -0.19
CA LYS A 37 18.66 -6.50 -1.45
C LYS A 37 17.38 -7.24 -1.83
N ASN A 38 16.71 -7.89 -0.88
CA ASN A 38 15.43 -8.56 -1.13
C ASN A 38 14.36 -7.56 -1.58
N LEU A 39 14.26 -6.42 -0.92
CA LEU A 39 13.28 -5.39 -1.25
C LEU A 39 13.47 -4.86 -2.68
N ILE A 40 14.72 -4.55 -3.05
CA ILE A 40 15.06 -4.07 -4.40
C ILE A 40 14.86 -5.17 -5.46
N SER A 41 15.15 -6.43 -5.14
CA SER A 41 14.88 -7.55 -6.06
C SER A 41 13.40 -7.65 -6.40
N ILE A 42 12.50 -7.49 -5.42
CA ILE A 42 11.05 -7.50 -5.67
C ILE A 42 10.66 -6.45 -6.70
N ILE A 43 11.17 -5.22 -6.57
CA ILE A 43 10.86 -4.13 -7.51
C ILE A 43 11.40 -4.46 -8.90
N ASN A 44 12.66 -4.87 -9.01
CA ASN A 44 13.28 -5.22 -10.28
C ASN A 44 12.51 -6.33 -11.00
N ASP A 45 12.13 -7.38 -10.25
CA ASP A 45 11.43 -8.53 -10.80
C ASP A 45 10.00 -8.15 -11.23
N LEU A 46 9.26 -7.39 -10.41
CA LEU A 46 7.93 -6.90 -10.75
C LEU A 46 7.96 -6.02 -12.02
N VAL A 47 8.85 -5.03 -12.07
CA VAL A 47 8.98 -4.14 -13.22
C VAL A 47 9.35 -4.93 -14.48
N LYS A 48 10.28 -5.89 -14.36
CA LYS A 48 10.73 -6.75 -15.48
C LYS A 48 9.62 -7.63 -16.02
N VAL A 49 8.89 -8.35 -15.15
CA VAL A 49 7.86 -9.30 -15.60
C VAL A 49 6.65 -8.60 -16.17
N SER A 50 6.33 -7.41 -15.68
CA SER A 50 5.18 -6.62 -16.10
C SER A 50 5.48 -5.59 -17.21
N ALA A 51 6.67 -5.60 -17.79
CA ALA A 51 6.99 -4.70 -18.89
C ALA A 51 6.03 -4.89 -20.07
N PRO A 52 5.70 -3.81 -20.80
CA PRO A 52 6.19 -2.44 -20.61
C PRO A 52 5.42 -1.61 -19.58
N SER A 53 4.26 -2.06 -19.11
CA SER A 53 3.37 -1.31 -18.21
C SER A 53 2.40 -2.23 -17.48
N ARG A 54 2.02 -1.85 -16.26
CA ARG A 54 0.96 -2.52 -15.48
C ARG A 54 -0.41 -1.86 -15.70
N MET A 55 -0.58 -1.17 -16.80
CA MET A 55 -1.86 -0.54 -17.13
C MET A 55 -2.93 -1.62 -17.40
N ILE A 56 -4.14 -1.35 -16.93
CA ILE A 56 -5.32 -2.18 -17.13
C ILE A 56 -5.55 -2.44 -18.63
N GLY A 57 -5.81 -3.70 -18.97
CA GLY A 57 -5.99 -4.13 -20.35
C GLY A 57 -4.72 -4.45 -21.12
N LEU A 58 -3.54 -4.24 -20.52
CA LEU A 58 -2.26 -4.65 -21.09
C LEU A 58 -1.76 -5.96 -20.44
N PRO A 59 -1.00 -6.80 -21.18
CA PRO A 59 -0.50 -8.08 -20.64
C PRO A 59 0.37 -7.95 -19.39
N GLY A 60 1.05 -6.80 -19.20
CA GLY A 60 1.86 -6.54 -18.02
C GLY A 60 1.04 -6.42 -16.74
N HIS A 61 -0.22 -6.00 -16.83
CA HIS A 61 -1.13 -5.92 -15.71
C HIS A 61 -1.42 -7.32 -15.11
N ASP A 62 -1.81 -8.29 -15.95
CA ASP A 62 -2.05 -9.67 -15.51
C ASP A 62 -0.79 -10.31 -14.95
N LYS A 63 0.37 -10.08 -15.59
CA LYS A 63 1.66 -10.59 -15.10
C LYS A 63 2.04 -10.01 -13.74
N ALA A 64 1.71 -8.74 -13.47
CA ALA A 64 1.93 -8.14 -12.16
C ALA A 64 1.05 -8.77 -11.08
N ARG A 65 -0.24 -9.00 -11.37
CA ARG A 65 -1.16 -9.72 -10.49
C ARG A 65 -0.61 -11.12 -10.16
N ASP A 66 -0.21 -11.88 -11.16
CA ASP A 66 0.30 -13.24 -11.00
C ASP A 66 1.61 -13.26 -10.21
N PHE A 67 2.53 -12.32 -10.48
CA PHE A 67 3.75 -12.14 -9.72
C PHE A 67 3.49 -11.88 -8.23
N ILE A 68 2.50 -11.04 -7.89
CA ILE A 68 2.13 -10.76 -6.50
C ILE A 68 1.60 -12.04 -5.84
N LEU A 69 0.69 -12.76 -6.48
CA LEU A 69 0.13 -14.00 -5.96
C LEU A 69 1.21 -15.06 -5.70
N ASP A 70 2.14 -15.23 -6.62
CA ASP A 70 3.23 -16.19 -6.46
C ASP A 70 4.24 -15.76 -5.40
N SER A 71 4.51 -14.46 -5.28
CA SER A 71 5.34 -13.90 -4.22
C SER A 71 4.73 -14.12 -2.83
N ILE A 72 3.42 -13.92 -2.66
CA ILE A 72 2.73 -14.20 -1.39
C ILE A 72 2.89 -15.67 -1.02
N LYS A 73 2.64 -16.62 -1.95
CA LYS A 73 2.82 -18.06 -1.72
C LYS A 73 4.26 -18.40 -1.35
N ALA A 74 5.25 -17.76 -1.98
CA ALA A 74 6.66 -17.96 -1.71
C ALA A 74 7.09 -17.45 -0.32
N TYR A 75 6.51 -16.38 0.16
CA TYR A 75 6.81 -15.79 1.47
C TYR A 75 6.03 -16.45 2.61
N ASP A 76 4.79 -16.81 2.38
CA ASP A 76 3.92 -17.51 3.33
C ASP A 76 3.82 -19.03 3.03
N LYS A 77 4.96 -19.70 2.99
CA LYS A 77 5.04 -21.15 2.68
C LYS A 77 4.23 -22.05 3.61
N LYS A 78 3.95 -21.58 4.83
CA LYS A 78 3.20 -22.35 5.84
C LYS A 78 1.70 -22.08 5.78
N GLY A 79 1.25 -21.15 4.94
CA GLY A 79 -0.15 -20.77 4.86
C GLY A 79 -0.65 -20.11 6.16
N ALA A 80 0.17 -19.25 6.75
CA ALA A 80 -0.19 -18.52 7.97
C ALA A 80 -1.34 -17.52 7.74
N GLY A 81 -1.48 -17.05 6.51
CA GLY A 81 -2.58 -16.19 6.08
C GLY A 81 -3.37 -16.81 4.93
N LYS A 82 -4.59 -16.32 4.75
CA LYS A 82 -5.48 -16.66 3.64
C LYS A 82 -5.27 -15.68 2.49
N ILE A 83 -5.14 -16.19 1.27
CA ILE A 83 -5.13 -15.37 0.05
C ILE A 83 -6.58 -15.28 -0.46
N ILE A 84 -7.06 -14.06 -0.68
CA ILE A 84 -8.37 -13.77 -1.26
C ILE A 84 -8.12 -13.01 -2.55
N VAL A 85 -8.62 -13.55 -3.66
CA VAL A 85 -8.62 -12.89 -4.97
C VAL A 85 -9.99 -12.27 -5.13
N ASP A 86 -10.06 -10.96 -4.94
CA ASP A 86 -11.30 -10.20 -4.91
C ASP A 86 -11.50 -9.53 -6.28
N SER A 87 -12.20 -10.25 -7.17
CA SER A 87 -12.50 -9.77 -8.53
C SER A 87 -13.78 -8.96 -8.56
N PHE A 88 -13.75 -7.85 -9.27
CA PHE A 88 -14.88 -6.93 -9.37
C PHE A 88 -15.05 -6.37 -10.78
N SER A 89 -16.30 -5.99 -11.10
CA SER A 89 -16.58 -5.18 -12.27
C SER A 89 -16.43 -3.70 -11.92
N PRO A 90 -15.66 -2.90 -12.70
CA PRO A 90 -15.45 -1.50 -12.37
C PRO A 90 -16.76 -0.70 -12.44
N ASP A 91 -17.07 0.08 -11.40
CA ASP A 91 -18.19 1.02 -11.41
C ASP A 91 -17.81 2.27 -12.19
N VAL A 92 -18.02 2.23 -13.50
CA VAL A 92 -17.68 3.36 -14.37
C VAL A 92 -18.55 4.60 -14.10
N ASN A 93 -19.77 4.41 -13.57
CA ASN A 93 -20.60 5.56 -13.17
C ASN A 93 -20.00 6.26 -11.96
N GLU A 94 -19.39 5.51 -11.03
CA GLU A 94 -18.65 6.09 -9.92
C GLU A 94 -17.41 6.86 -10.41
N ALA A 95 -16.66 6.31 -11.37
CA ALA A 95 -15.53 7.01 -11.96
C ALA A 95 -15.97 8.34 -12.61
N GLU A 96 -17.08 8.36 -13.33
CA GLU A 96 -17.62 9.58 -13.93
C GLU A 96 -18.03 10.62 -12.88
N ARG A 97 -18.70 10.16 -11.81
CA ARG A 97 -19.07 11.03 -10.67
C ARG A 97 -17.84 11.61 -10.00
N PHE A 98 -16.83 10.78 -9.76
CA PHE A 98 -15.59 11.19 -9.12
C PHE A 98 -14.88 12.30 -9.91
N TYR A 99 -14.61 12.08 -11.19
CA TYR A 99 -13.95 13.09 -12.03
C TYR A 99 -14.78 14.37 -12.19
N GLN A 100 -16.10 14.27 -12.23
CA GLN A 100 -16.96 15.45 -12.31
C GLN A 100 -16.94 16.23 -10.99
N ALA A 101 -17.01 15.55 -9.85
CA ALA A 101 -16.98 16.18 -8.54
C ALA A 101 -15.64 16.91 -8.31
N ASP A 102 -14.52 16.25 -8.65
CA ASP A 102 -13.18 16.85 -8.56
C ASP A 102 -13.05 18.11 -9.44
N PHE A 103 -13.55 18.06 -10.67
CA PHE A 103 -13.57 19.21 -11.56
C PHE A 103 -14.43 20.34 -10.99
N ASN A 104 -15.63 20.06 -10.51
CA ASN A 104 -16.55 21.05 -9.96
C ASN A 104 -15.93 21.73 -8.70
N GLU A 105 -15.32 20.97 -7.84
CA GLU A 105 -14.73 21.48 -6.59
C GLU A 105 -13.47 22.31 -6.84
N LYS A 106 -12.60 21.86 -7.73
CA LYS A 106 -11.25 22.43 -7.89
C LYS A 106 -11.15 23.48 -8.98
N ILE A 107 -12.00 23.42 -10.00
CA ILE A 107 -11.88 24.20 -11.23
C ILE A 107 -13.11 25.06 -11.50
N GLU A 108 -14.31 24.46 -11.48
CA GLU A 108 -15.56 25.16 -11.79
C GLU A 108 -15.81 26.28 -10.78
N GLY A 109 -16.16 27.46 -11.26
CA GLY A 109 -16.36 28.64 -10.43
C GLY A 109 -15.08 29.35 -9.96
N LYS A 110 -13.89 28.72 -10.11
CA LYS A 110 -12.60 29.37 -9.79
C LYS A 110 -11.92 29.98 -11.03
N PHE A 111 -12.15 29.38 -12.17
CA PHE A 111 -11.62 29.85 -13.45
C PHE A 111 -12.75 30.09 -14.46
N SER A 112 -12.61 31.12 -15.33
CA SER A 112 -13.54 31.30 -16.44
C SER A 112 -13.41 30.15 -17.44
N PRO A 113 -14.47 29.79 -18.20
CA PRO A 113 -14.39 28.75 -19.21
C PRO A 113 -13.35 28.97 -20.31
N THR A 114 -12.92 30.21 -20.51
CA THR A 114 -11.86 30.58 -21.48
C THR A 114 -10.46 30.54 -20.88
N HIS A 115 -10.32 30.34 -19.57
CA HIS A 115 -9.01 30.25 -18.92
C HIS A 115 -8.26 28.97 -19.35
N PRO A 116 -6.94 29.02 -19.62
CA PRO A 116 -6.18 27.84 -20.04
C PRO A 116 -6.28 26.66 -19.08
N ASP A 117 -6.24 26.89 -17.77
CA ASP A 117 -6.36 25.83 -16.77
C ASP A 117 -7.77 25.21 -16.78
N TYR A 118 -8.84 26.03 -16.91
CA TYR A 118 -10.18 25.48 -17.08
C TYR A 118 -10.24 24.52 -18.27
N GLN A 119 -9.75 24.96 -19.42
CA GLN A 119 -9.75 24.16 -20.65
C GLN A 119 -8.91 22.87 -20.51
N LYS A 120 -7.76 22.95 -19.84
CA LYS A 120 -6.88 21.80 -19.59
C LYS A 120 -7.60 20.77 -18.74
N TRP A 121 -8.13 21.18 -17.59
CA TRP A 121 -8.80 20.27 -16.65
C TRP A 121 -10.15 19.76 -17.17
N PHE A 122 -10.90 20.54 -17.92
CA PHE A 122 -12.11 20.10 -18.61
C PHE A 122 -11.81 18.96 -19.60
N LYS A 123 -10.76 19.13 -20.40
CA LYS A 123 -10.30 18.08 -21.35
C LYS A 123 -9.87 16.82 -20.59
N PHE A 124 -9.08 16.97 -19.53
CA PHE A 124 -8.66 15.84 -18.69
C PHE A 124 -9.87 15.08 -18.12
N THR A 125 -10.81 15.79 -17.48
CA THR A 125 -12.02 15.20 -16.91
C THR A 125 -12.83 14.45 -17.96
N THR A 126 -13.05 15.07 -19.10
CA THR A 126 -13.79 14.44 -20.22
C THR A 126 -13.05 13.18 -20.71
N TYR A 127 -11.76 13.27 -20.89
CA TYR A 127 -10.93 12.15 -21.34
C TYR A 127 -10.92 10.99 -20.33
N MET A 128 -10.81 11.26 -19.04
CA MET A 128 -10.80 10.20 -18.01
C MET A 128 -12.16 9.50 -17.88
N LYS A 129 -13.28 10.22 -18.05
CA LYS A 129 -14.62 9.60 -18.15
C LYS A 129 -14.71 8.66 -19.36
N GLN A 130 -14.26 9.09 -20.52
CA GLN A 130 -14.21 8.25 -21.73
C GLN A 130 -13.28 7.04 -21.54
N THR A 131 -12.17 7.21 -20.85
CA THR A 131 -11.24 6.12 -20.52
C THR A 131 -11.90 5.09 -19.63
N ALA A 132 -12.62 5.50 -18.58
CA ALA A 132 -13.38 4.58 -17.73
C ALA A 132 -14.39 3.77 -18.53
N GLN A 133 -15.16 4.41 -19.43
CA GLN A 133 -16.10 3.73 -20.30
C GLN A 133 -15.42 2.74 -21.26
N ARG A 134 -14.26 3.10 -21.80
CA ARG A 134 -13.49 2.23 -22.71
C ARG A 134 -12.96 0.98 -22.00
N LEU A 135 -12.56 1.14 -20.73
CA LEU A 135 -11.99 0.05 -19.94
C LEU A 135 -13.03 -0.81 -19.21
N LYS A 136 -14.32 -0.49 -19.27
CA LYS A 136 -15.39 -1.14 -18.48
C LYS A 136 -15.53 -2.65 -18.65
N SER A 137 -15.02 -3.21 -19.74
CA SER A 137 -15.06 -4.66 -20.01
C SER A 137 -13.95 -5.44 -19.29
N PHE A 138 -12.94 -4.76 -18.76
CA PHE A 138 -11.86 -5.39 -17.99
C PHE A 138 -12.27 -5.50 -16.52
N GLN A 139 -12.14 -6.68 -15.96
CA GLN A 139 -12.35 -6.89 -14.52
C GLN A 139 -11.17 -6.34 -13.74
N GLY A 140 -11.44 -5.74 -12.59
CA GLY A 140 -10.45 -5.44 -11.59
C GLY A 140 -10.23 -6.63 -10.64
N THR A 141 -9.06 -6.68 -10.02
CA THR A 141 -8.73 -7.75 -9.08
C THR A 141 -7.87 -7.19 -7.93
N ASN A 142 -8.48 -6.98 -6.77
CA ASN A 142 -7.71 -6.76 -5.56
C ASN A 142 -7.18 -8.09 -5.03
N ILE A 143 -5.96 -8.09 -4.50
CA ILE A 143 -5.35 -9.28 -3.89
C ILE A 143 -5.21 -8.99 -2.39
N ILE A 144 -5.82 -9.81 -1.56
CA ILE A 144 -5.81 -9.65 -0.11
C ILE A 144 -5.10 -10.84 0.52
N TRP A 145 -4.07 -10.58 1.31
CA TRP A 145 -3.53 -11.55 2.24
C TRP A 145 -4.02 -11.20 3.64
N GLU A 146 -4.79 -12.11 4.25
CA GLU A 146 -5.36 -11.92 5.57
C GLU A 146 -4.80 -12.93 6.56
N LYS A 147 -4.20 -12.47 7.65
CA LYS A 147 -3.76 -13.32 8.75
C LYS A 147 -4.50 -12.95 10.04
N SER A 148 -5.18 -13.93 10.60
CA SER A 148 -5.87 -13.77 11.88
C SER A 148 -4.90 -13.64 13.04
N GLY A 149 -5.21 -12.72 13.95
CA GLY A 149 -4.57 -12.62 15.27
C GLY A 149 -5.34 -13.35 16.35
N LEU A 150 -4.82 -13.34 17.58
CA LEU A 150 -5.48 -13.91 18.76
C LEU A 150 -6.82 -13.22 19.04
N ASN A 151 -6.89 -11.90 18.86
CA ASN A 151 -8.12 -11.12 18.86
C ASN A 151 -8.51 -10.82 17.39
N ALA A 152 -9.20 -11.79 16.78
CA ALA A 152 -9.58 -11.74 15.38
C ALA A 152 -10.64 -10.67 15.05
N GLU A 153 -11.29 -10.08 16.05
CA GLU A 153 -12.31 -9.03 15.84
C GLU A 153 -11.71 -7.70 15.36
N LYS A 154 -10.44 -7.42 15.72
CA LYS A 154 -9.78 -6.17 15.37
C LYS A 154 -8.86 -6.38 14.18
N THR A 155 -8.98 -5.55 13.16
CA THR A 155 -8.23 -5.68 11.90
C THR A 155 -7.44 -4.41 11.60
N LEU A 156 -6.14 -4.55 11.33
CA LEU A 156 -5.31 -3.52 10.72
C LEU A 156 -5.24 -3.75 9.21
N VAL A 157 -5.41 -2.68 8.42
CA VAL A 157 -5.37 -2.75 6.96
C VAL A 157 -4.12 -2.04 6.43
N ILE A 158 -3.41 -2.66 5.49
CA ILE A 158 -2.26 -2.09 4.80
C ILE A 158 -2.52 -2.20 3.31
N THR A 159 -2.46 -1.09 2.57
CA THR A 159 -2.77 -1.07 1.15
C THR A 159 -1.62 -0.52 0.31
N ALA A 160 -1.48 -1.03 -0.91
CA ALA A 160 -0.69 -0.43 -1.98
C ALA A 160 -1.29 -0.83 -3.33
N HIS A 161 -1.39 0.09 -4.28
CA HIS A 161 -1.86 -0.27 -5.61
C HIS A 161 -0.75 -0.90 -6.45
N TYR A 162 -1.13 -1.74 -7.43
CA TYR A 162 -0.15 -2.40 -8.30
C TYR A 162 -0.27 -2.04 -9.78
N ASP A 163 -1.40 -1.48 -10.22
CA ASP A 163 -1.56 -0.95 -11.57
C ASP A 163 -0.74 0.34 -11.79
N THR A 164 -0.54 0.70 -13.04
CA THR A 164 0.15 1.94 -13.42
C THR A 164 -0.55 2.61 -14.59
N ILE A 165 -0.40 3.93 -14.66
CA ILE A 165 -0.75 4.72 -15.85
C ILE A 165 0.45 5.58 -16.24
N SER A 166 0.64 5.79 -17.55
CA SER A 166 1.60 6.77 -18.06
C SER A 166 0.85 7.98 -18.58
N LEU A 167 1.11 9.15 -18.02
CA LEU A 167 0.48 10.39 -18.45
C LEU A 167 1.46 11.22 -19.30
N ASP A 168 0.94 11.80 -20.36
CA ASP A 168 1.66 12.87 -21.04
C ASP A 168 1.61 14.14 -20.16
N PRO A 169 2.74 14.71 -19.73
CA PRO A 169 2.76 15.79 -18.76
C PRO A 169 2.14 17.10 -19.27
N ASN A 170 2.03 17.28 -20.58
CA ASN A 170 1.47 18.48 -21.19
C ASN A 170 -0.06 18.38 -21.33
N THR A 171 -0.54 17.20 -21.74
CA THR A 171 -1.97 16.99 -22.05
C THR A 171 -2.71 16.30 -20.93
N LEU A 172 -2.01 15.66 -20.00
CA LEU A 172 -2.55 14.77 -18.93
C LEU A 172 -3.33 13.57 -19.49
N MET A 173 -3.14 13.24 -20.76
CA MET A 173 -3.78 12.07 -21.38
C MET A 173 -2.89 10.84 -21.19
N ILE A 174 -3.53 9.69 -21.02
CA ILE A 174 -2.82 8.41 -20.92
C ILE A 174 -2.18 8.07 -22.25
N ASP A 175 -0.88 7.78 -22.23
CA ASP A 175 -0.15 7.29 -23.40
C ASP A 175 0.16 5.79 -23.25
N GLU A 176 -0.76 4.95 -23.73
CA GLU A 176 -0.66 3.49 -23.65
C GLU A 176 0.54 2.90 -24.41
N LYS A 177 1.12 3.67 -25.33
CA LYS A 177 2.26 3.24 -26.15
C LYS A 177 3.59 3.46 -25.45
N LYS A 178 3.63 4.34 -24.48
CA LYS A 178 4.83 4.58 -23.69
C LYS A 178 5.00 3.53 -22.60
N PRO A 179 6.21 3.02 -22.37
CA PRO A 179 6.47 2.18 -21.24
C PRO A 179 6.21 2.95 -19.95
N MET A 180 5.69 2.27 -18.95
CA MET A 180 5.53 2.78 -17.59
C MET A 180 6.06 1.74 -16.61
N PRO A 181 7.37 1.75 -16.32
CA PRO A 181 7.98 0.81 -15.36
C PRO A 181 7.37 0.94 -13.97
N GLY A 182 7.10 2.16 -13.52
CA GLY A 182 6.42 2.43 -12.27
C GLY A 182 7.17 1.89 -11.06
N ALA A 183 8.48 2.07 -11.02
CA ALA A 183 9.30 1.56 -9.93
C ALA A 183 8.97 2.22 -8.60
N ASN A 184 8.80 3.54 -8.59
CA ASN A 184 8.31 4.25 -7.43
C ASN A 184 6.77 4.28 -7.38
N TYR A 185 6.12 4.39 -8.53
CA TYR A 185 4.65 4.45 -8.68
C TYR A 185 4.07 3.12 -9.20
N ASN A 186 3.70 2.11 -8.41
CA ASN A 186 3.91 2.01 -6.98
C ASN A 186 4.55 0.64 -6.65
N ALA A 187 5.55 0.18 -7.46
CA ALA A 187 6.25 -1.06 -7.14
C ALA A 187 7.00 -0.96 -5.80
N SER A 188 7.37 0.26 -5.37
CA SER A 188 7.95 0.51 -4.05
C SER A 188 6.99 0.15 -2.91
N GLY A 189 5.74 0.58 -2.97
CA GLY A 189 4.70 0.21 -2.01
C GLY A 189 4.38 -1.29 -2.04
N VAL A 190 4.25 -1.88 -3.24
CA VAL A 190 4.06 -3.33 -3.41
C VAL A 190 5.19 -4.13 -2.78
N ALA A 191 6.44 -3.71 -2.96
CA ALA A 191 7.60 -4.40 -2.40
C ALA A 191 7.62 -4.34 -0.86
N VAL A 192 7.24 -3.21 -0.28
CA VAL A 192 7.09 -3.08 1.18
C VAL A 192 5.97 -3.99 1.68
N CYS A 193 4.80 -4.02 1.02
CA CYS A 193 3.69 -4.92 1.37
C CYS A 193 4.10 -6.40 1.33
N LEU A 194 4.77 -6.85 0.26
CA LEU A 194 5.28 -8.23 0.14
C LEU A 194 6.33 -8.56 1.22
N SER A 195 7.18 -7.59 1.55
CA SER A 195 8.17 -7.73 2.64
C SER A 195 7.51 -7.82 4.01
N LEU A 196 6.42 -7.07 4.23
CA LEU A 196 5.60 -7.18 5.44
C LEU A 196 4.92 -8.55 5.53
N ILE A 197 4.40 -9.11 4.44
CA ILE A 197 3.86 -10.48 4.43
C ILE A 197 4.94 -11.48 4.83
N ASN A 198 6.16 -11.36 4.24
CA ASN A 198 7.29 -12.23 4.61
C ASN A 198 7.65 -12.16 6.10
N LEU A 199 7.55 -10.97 6.71
CA LEU A 199 7.77 -10.74 8.13
C LEU A 199 6.61 -11.33 8.96
N LEU A 200 5.37 -10.90 8.66
CA LEU A 200 4.18 -11.19 9.45
C LEU A 200 3.76 -12.66 9.41
N SER A 201 4.05 -13.37 8.31
CA SER A 201 3.77 -14.82 8.20
C SER A 201 4.47 -15.67 9.27
N LYS A 202 5.51 -15.15 9.93
CA LYS A 202 6.37 -15.86 10.89
C LYS A 202 6.15 -15.46 12.34
N ILE A 203 5.26 -14.51 12.61
CA ILE A 203 5.06 -13.91 13.95
C ILE A 203 3.61 -14.11 14.36
N ASP A 204 3.36 -14.59 15.58
CA ASP A 204 2.02 -14.63 16.14
C ASP A 204 1.56 -13.21 16.47
N LEU A 205 0.37 -12.85 16.02
CA LEU A 205 -0.19 -11.51 16.10
C LEU A 205 -1.34 -11.46 17.14
N ASN A 206 -1.51 -10.33 17.80
CA ASN A 206 -2.68 -10.10 18.64
C ASN A 206 -3.90 -9.72 17.82
N TYR A 207 -3.72 -8.90 16.77
CA TYR A 207 -4.82 -8.45 15.90
C TYR A 207 -4.69 -9.03 14.50
N THR A 208 -5.82 -9.13 13.82
CA THR A 208 -5.88 -9.53 12.40
C THR A 208 -5.22 -8.45 11.53
N VAL A 209 -4.54 -8.88 10.48
CA VAL A 209 -4.00 -7.97 9.47
C VAL A 209 -4.50 -8.35 8.09
N GLN A 210 -4.86 -7.34 7.31
CA GLN A 210 -5.02 -7.46 5.86
C GLN A 210 -3.95 -6.66 5.16
N VAL A 211 -3.20 -7.31 4.25
CA VAL A 211 -2.31 -6.64 3.29
C VAL A 211 -2.97 -6.74 1.93
N VAL A 212 -3.29 -5.60 1.34
CA VAL A 212 -4.15 -5.48 0.18
C VAL A 212 -3.39 -4.83 -0.98
N PHE A 213 -3.31 -5.53 -2.09
CA PHE A 213 -2.79 -4.98 -3.33
C PHE A 213 -3.99 -4.54 -4.17
N LEU A 214 -4.14 -3.24 -4.30
CA LEU A 214 -5.27 -2.60 -4.95
C LEU A 214 -5.04 -2.48 -6.45
N ASP A 215 -6.12 -2.67 -7.20
CA ASP A 215 -6.18 -2.51 -8.64
C ASP A 215 -6.93 -1.21 -9.00
N TRP A 216 -6.87 -0.80 -10.26
CA TRP A 216 -7.65 0.33 -10.78
C TRP A 216 -7.43 1.67 -10.04
N GLN A 217 -6.24 1.89 -9.49
CA GLN A 217 -5.90 3.18 -8.88
C GLN A 217 -5.91 4.30 -9.93
N GLY A 218 -5.32 4.04 -11.10
CA GLY A 218 -5.20 5.02 -12.17
C GLY A 218 -6.54 5.51 -12.76
N VAL A 219 -7.67 4.84 -12.45
CA VAL A 219 -9.01 5.22 -12.92
C VAL A 219 -9.93 5.41 -11.71
N ALA A 220 -9.95 6.62 -11.17
CA ALA A 220 -10.81 7.06 -10.06
C ALA A 220 -10.73 6.18 -8.80
N PHE A 221 -9.61 5.49 -8.57
CA PHE A 221 -9.40 4.63 -7.40
C PHE A 221 -10.49 3.56 -7.23
N LEU A 222 -10.92 2.93 -8.34
CA LEU A 222 -12.08 2.03 -8.32
C LEU A 222 -11.81 0.74 -7.54
N GLY A 223 -10.57 0.25 -7.49
CA GLY A 223 -10.22 -0.92 -6.69
C GLY A 223 -10.34 -0.67 -5.19
N SER A 224 -9.83 0.45 -4.71
CA SER A 224 -10.01 0.85 -3.31
C SER A 224 -11.46 1.24 -2.99
N HIS A 225 -12.19 1.81 -3.93
CA HIS A 225 -13.62 2.04 -3.78
C HIS A 225 -14.39 0.73 -3.52
N HIS A 226 -14.20 -0.27 -4.38
CA HIS A 226 -14.79 -1.59 -4.19
C HIS A 226 -14.37 -2.22 -2.85
N TYR A 227 -13.06 -2.28 -2.58
CA TYR A 227 -12.54 -2.86 -1.35
C TYR A 227 -13.10 -2.19 -0.10
N ALA A 228 -13.12 -0.86 -0.05
CA ALA A 228 -13.61 -0.12 1.12
C ALA A 228 -15.11 -0.36 1.37
N GLN A 229 -15.93 -0.46 0.31
CA GLN A 229 -17.34 -0.82 0.44
C GLN A 229 -17.53 -2.24 0.98
N GLU A 230 -16.80 -3.23 0.44
CA GLU A 230 -16.88 -4.61 0.91
C GLU A 230 -16.36 -4.76 2.35
N LEU A 231 -15.29 -4.05 2.70
CA LEU A 231 -14.78 -3.99 4.06
C LEU A 231 -15.83 -3.41 5.02
N LYS A 232 -16.53 -2.34 4.63
CA LYS A 232 -17.64 -1.75 5.42
C LYS A 232 -18.81 -2.70 5.59
N LYS A 233 -19.23 -3.36 4.51
CA LYS A 233 -20.32 -4.36 4.52
C LYS A 233 -19.97 -5.57 5.39
N SER A 234 -18.70 -5.94 5.46
CA SER A 234 -18.26 -7.08 6.28
C SER A 234 -18.47 -6.90 7.78
N GLY A 235 -18.68 -5.67 8.24
CA GLY A 235 -18.82 -5.34 9.67
C GLY A 235 -17.55 -5.52 10.50
N LYS A 236 -16.40 -5.77 9.89
CA LYS A 236 -15.11 -5.90 10.61
C LYS A 236 -14.80 -4.64 11.41
N ASN A 237 -14.31 -4.83 12.62
CA ASN A 237 -13.80 -3.75 13.46
C ASN A 237 -12.39 -3.35 12.98
N VAL A 238 -12.31 -2.36 12.10
CA VAL A 238 -11.05 -1.87 11.55
C VAL A 238 -10.41 -0.89 12.53
N LEU A 239 -9.22 -1.24 13.02
CA LEU A 239 -8.40 -0.36 13.86
C LEU A 239 -8.00 0.92 13.11
N GLY A 240 -7.69 0.74 11.84
CA GLY A 240 -7.30 1.78 10.92
C GLY A 240 -6.54 1.20 9.73
N PHE A 241 -6.08 2.08 8.82
CA PHE A 241 -5.35 1.67 7.63
C PHE A 241 -4.04 2.48 7.43
N LEU A 242 -3.08 1.84 6.74
CA LEU A 242 -1.89 2.47 6.19
C LEU A 242 -1.95 2.28 4.67
N ASN A 243 -2.08 3.38 3.92
CA ASN A 243 -1.92 3.35 2.47
C ASN A 243 -0.47 3.67 2.13
N LEU A 244 0.19 2.81 1.36
CA LEU A 244 1.61 2.92 1.01
C LEU A 244 1.74 3.38 -0.44
N GLU A 245 2.34 4.57 -0.62
CA GLU A 245 2.41 5.24 -1.91
C GLU A 245 3.81 5.83 -2.13
N MET A 246 4.53 5.39 -3.19
CA MET A 246 5.77 6.02 -3.66
C MET A 246 6.83 6.22 -2.55
N LEU A 247 7.39 5.12 -2.04
CA LEU A 247 8.28 5.13 -0.87
C LEU A 247 9.78 5.18 -1.23
N GLY A 248 10.11 5.15 -2.53
CA GLY A 248 11.49 4.90 -2.99
C GLY A 248 12.25 6.11 -3.53
N GLN A 249 11.61 7.23 -3.82
CA GLN A 249 12.31 8.42 -4.29
C GLN A 249 12.59 9.39 -3.17
N ASP A 250 13.80 9.96 -3.23
CA ASP A 250 14.28 10.96 -2.30
C ASP A 250 15.40 11.74 -2.99
N THR A 251 15.07 12.88 -3.53
CA THR A 251 16.01 13.78 -4.23
C THR A 251 16.56 14.87 -3.32
N SER A 252 15.96 15.06 -2.16
CA SER A 252 16.42 15.97 -1.13
C SER A 252 16.28 15.35 0.26
N PHE A 253 17.00 15.91 1.23
CA PHE A 253 16.88 15.54 2.63
C PHE A 253 16.38 16.75 3.42
N PHE A 254 15.45 16.52 4.35
CA PHE A 254 15.01 17.58 5.28
C PHE A 254 16.16 18.12 6.13
N ASP A 255 17.05 17.21 6.53
CA ASP A 255 18.26 17.54 7.27
C ASP A 255 19.46 17.01 6.51
N LYS A 256 20.12 17.89 5.78
CA LYS A 256 21.30 17.58 4.97
C LYS A 256 22.46 16.99 5.77
N THR A 257 22.47 17.14 7.10
CA THR A 257 23.53 16.61 7.98
C THR A 257 23.30 15.14 8.32
N LYS A 258 22.04 14.65 8.31
CA LYS A 258 21.69 13.30 8.73
C LYS A 258 21.92 12.22 7.69
N LYS A 259 22.01 12.56 6.42
CA LYS A 259 22.07 11.59 5.30
C LYS A 259 20.99 10.50 5.40
N THR A 260 19.79 10.89 5.81
CA THR A 260 18.64 10.00 5.98
C THR A 260 17.63 10.28 4.89
N GLY A 261 16.89 9.25 4.47
CA GLY A 261 15.77 9.43 3.57
C GLY A 261 14.63 10.20 4.20
N ASN A 262 13.68 10.64 3.40
CA ASN A 262 12.47 11.29 3.89
C ASN A 262 11.22 10.43 3.66
N MET A 263 10.26 10.56 4.57
CA MET A 263 8.92 10.00 4.44
C MET A 263 7.94 10.89 5.19
N SER A 264 6.74 11.03 4.64
CA SER A 264 5.65 11.76 5.28
C SER A 264 4.45 10.86 5.47
N VAL A 265 3.63 11.12 6.48
CA VAL A 265 2.27 10.61 6.55
C VAL A 265 1.28 11.76 6.37
N TYR A 266 0.38 11.59 5.43
CA TYR A 266 -0.72 12.50 5.13
C TYR A 266 -2.00 11.94 5.75
N TYR A 267 -2.65 12.70 6.62
CA TYR A 267 -3.82 12.25 7.39
C TYR A 267 -4.79 13.41 7.66
N ARG A 268 -6.04 13.09 7.98
CA ARG A 268 -7.04 14.09 8.40
C ARG A 268 -6.90 14.36 9.91
N PRO A 269 -7.28 15.53 10.42
CA PRO A 269 -7.19 15.84 11.85
C PRO A 269 -7.80 14.78 12.77
N GLN A 270 -8.92 14.17 12.39
CA GLN A 270 -9.56 13.09 13.17
C GLN A 270 -8.77 11.78 13.23
N ASP A 271 -7.82 11.57 12.32
CA ASP A 271 -6.98 10.38 12.25
C ASP A 271 -5.71 10.51 13.12
N GLU A 272 -5.44 11.70 13.66
CA GLU A 272 -4.17 12.06 14.31
C GLU A 272 -3.75 11.09 15.41
N LYS A 273 -4.67 10.72 16.30
CA LYS A 273 -4.38 9.81 17.42
C LYS A 273 -3.90 8.45 16.94
N PHE A 274 -4.54 7.90 15.91
CA PHE A 274 -4.16 6.62 15.31
C PHE A 274 -2.79 6.73 14.63
N VAL A 275 -2.59 7.79 13.84
CA VAL A 275 -1.33 8.02 13.13
C VAL A 275 -0.18 8.25 14.10
N GLN A 276 -0.37 9.01 15.18
CA GLN A 276 0.63 9.20 16.23
C GLN A 276 1.07 7.88 16.88
N ALA A 277 0.15 6.93 17.09
CA ALA A 277 0.51 5.62 17.61
C ALA A 277 1.41 4.83 16.64
N LEU A 278 1.09 4.85 15.34
CA LEU A 278 1.92 4.24 14.30
C LEU A 278 3.32 4.87 14.25
N VAL A 279 3.38 6.20 14.26
CA VAL A 279 4.63 6.98 14.23
C VAL A 279 5.50 6.67 15.45
N HIS A 280 4.89 6.58 16.63
CA HIS A 280 5.60 6.20 17.84
C HIS A 280 6.31 4.85 17.66
N HIS A 281 5.61 3.80 17.25
CA HIS A 281 6.20 2.47 17.07
C HIS A 281 7.28 2.45 15.99
N GLY A 282 7.06 3.11 14.86
CA GLY A 282 8.05 3.21 13.78
C GLY A 282 9.35 3.87 14.24
N SER A 283 9.26 4.95 15.00
CA SER A 283 10.42 5.70 15.51
C SER A 283 11.26 4.91 16.51
N GLN A 284 10.68 3.92 17.21
CA GLN A 284 11.44 3.01 18.10
C GLN A 284 12.34 2.02 17.32
N ILE A 285 12.02 1.78 16.03
CA ILE A 285 12.78 0.83 15.20
C ILE A 285 13.92 1.51 14.48
N THR A 286 13.70 2.64 13.84
CA THR A 286 14.74 3.33 13.07
C THR A 286 14.63 4.84 13.16
N ASN A 287 15.79 5.50 13.20
CA ASN A 287 15.92 6.95 13.09
C ASN A 287 16.56 7.37 11.74
N LYS A 288 16.68 6.42 10.81
CA LYS A 288 17.29 6.64 9.49
C LYS A 288 16.31 7.23 8.46
N ILE A 289 15.12 7.62 8.88
CA ILE A 289 14.14 8.31 8.06
C ILE A 289 13.77 9.63 8.72
N ALA A 290 13.89 10.72 7.98
CA ALA A 290 13.37 12.01 8.40
C ALA A 290 11.85 12.01 8.15
N PHE A 291 11.10 11.80 9.22
CA PHE A 291 9.67 11.59 9.16
C PHE A 291 8.90 12.88 9.44
N GLN A 292 7.88 13.16 8.64
CA GLN A 292 6.99 14.30 8.85
C GLN A 292 5.52 13.86 8.95
N MET A 293 4.80 14.46 9.89
CA MET A 293 3.37 14.33 10.02
C MET A 293 2.68 15.51 9.33
N LYS A 294 1.83 15.24 8.34
CA LYS A 294 1.12 16.23 7.53
C LYS A 294 -0.38 16.14 7.82
N PRO A 295 -0.94 16.98 8.71
CA PRO A 295 -2.37 16.96 9.08
C PRO A 295 -3.22 17.62 7.99
N MET A 296 -2.93 17.30 6.76
CA MET A 296 -3.64 17.73 5.58
C MET A 296 -4.00 16.47 4.79
N GLY A 297 -5.21 16.36 4.30
CA GLY A 297 -5.62 15.21 3.51
C GLY A 297 -4.69 15.00 2.31
N PHE A 298 -4.63 13.78 1.83
CA PHE A 298 -3.97 13.44 0.58
C PHE A 298 -5.05 12.95 -0.39
N GLU A 299 -5.43 13.82 -1.33
CA GLU A 299 -6.61 13.61 -2.17
C GLU A 299 -6.31 12.90 -3.50
N ASN A 300 -5.11 12.36 -3.64
CA ASN A 300 -4.67 11.76 -4.91
C ASN A 300 -4.14 10.32 -4.74
N SER A 301 -4.75 9.55 -3.85
CA SER A 301 -4.43 8.14 -3.67
C SER A 301 -5.61 7.37 -3.07
N ASP A 302 -5.47 6.06 -2.95
CA ASP A 302 -6.49 5.10 -2.51
C ASP A 302 -7.11 5.37 -1.13
N ASN A 303 -6.40 6.12 -0.28
CA ASN A 303 -6.87 6.49 1.06
C ASN A 303 -8.21 7.22 1.06
N ILE A 304 -8.51 8.00 0.02
CA ILE A 304 -9.79 8.76 -0.04
C ILE A 304 -10.99 7.82 0.00
N ARG A 305 -10.91 6.67 -0.67
CA ARG A 305 -12.00 5.69 -0.70
C ARG A 305 -12.22 5.00 0.65
N LEU A 306 -11.16 4.79 1.41
CA LEU A 306 -11.24 4.29 2.79
C LEU A 306 -11.81 5.37 3.73
N TRP A 307 -11.39 6.62 3.57
CA TRP A 307 -11.93 7.74 4.33
C TRP A 307 -13.41 8.00 4.06
N GLU A 308 -13.89 7.84 2.82
CA GLU A 308 -15.32 7.94 2.46
C GLU A 308 -16.18 6.94 3.24
N GLN A 309 -15.64 5.76 3.57
CA GLN A 309 -16.31 4.75 4.39
C GLN A 309 -16.13 4.97 5.89
N GLY A 310 -15.43 6.02 6.31
CA GLY A 310 -15.25 6.40 7.71
C GLY A 310 -14.11 5.67 8.42
N PHE A 311 -13.24 4.95 7.70
CA PHE A 311 -12.08 4.31 8.30
C PHE A 311 -11.01 5.35 8.69
N LEU A 312 -10.33 5.12 9.83
CA LEU A 312 -9.21 5.94 10.27
C LEU A 312 -7.92 5.50 9.56
N GLY A 313 -7.04 6.46 9.25
CA GLY A 313 -5.75 6.12 8.66
C GLY A 313 -5.11 7.25 7.89
N GLY A 314 -4.05 6.91 7.14
CA GLY A 314 -3.33 7.89 6.32
C GLY A 314 -2.48 7.25 5.24
N THR A 315 -1.95 8.11 4.36
CA THR A 315 -1.03 7.72 3.30
C THR A 315 0.40 8.00 3.73
N PHE A 316 1.19 6.93 3.76
CA PHE A 316 2.64 7.00 3.96
C PHE A 316 3.30 7.09 2.59
N SER A 317 4.00 8.18 2.35
CA SER A 317 4.58 8.49 1.04
C SER A 317 5.85 9.32 1.17
N GLN A 318 6.48 9.60 0.04
CA GLN A 318 7.52 10.63 -0.06
C GLN A 318 6.95 12.00 0.32
N ASN A 319 7.83 12.98 0.54
CA ASN A 319 7.39 14.36 0.74
C ASN A 319 7.01 15.01 -0.61
N TRP A 320 5.71 15.10 -0.85
CA TRP A 320 5.16 15.66 -2.09
C TRP A 320 5.37 17.17 -2.25
N GLU A 321 5.59 17.88 -1.15
CA GLU A 321 5.78 19.33 -1.19
C GLU A 321 7.22 19.71 -1.52
N GLU A 322 8.20 18.97 -0.96
CA GLU A 322 9.60 19.34 -1.05
C GLU A 322 10.43 18.43 -1.95
N ASP A 323 9.93 17.22 -2.23
CA ASP A 323 10.67 16.18 -2.96
C ASP A 323 9.89 15.60 -4.13
N PHE A 324 8.82 16.23 -4.56
CA PHE A 324 8.09 15.83 -5.75
C PHE A 324 8.94 16.04 -7.00
N ASN A 325 9.17 14.96 -7.74
CA ASN A 325 9.92 15.00 -8.98
C ASN A 325 9.02 14.64 -10.17
N PRO A 326 8.47 15.65 -10.87
CA PRO A 326 7.56 15.44 -11.99
C PRO A 326 8.21 14.72 -13.18
N LYS A 327 9.55 14.70 -13.25
CA LYS A 327 10.29 13.98 -14.31
C LYS A 327 10.05 12.47 -14.22
N PHE A 328 9.87 11.93 -13.03
CA PHE A 328 9.69 10.49 -12.82
C PHE A 328 8.22 10.11 -12.64
N TYR A 329 7.43 10.95 -12.01
CA TYR A 329 6.05 10.62 -11.66
C TYR A 329 5.19 10.31 -12.90
N GLN A 330 4.66 9.10 -12.97
CA GLN A 330 3.82 8.60 -14.05
C GLN A 330 4.45 8.74 -15.45
N THR A 331 5.78 8.59 -15.54
CA THR A 331 6.53 8.71 -16.78
C THR A 331 7.40 7.47 -17.05
N PRO A 332 7.87 7.29 -18.30
CA PRO A 332 8.81 6.21 -18.66
C PRO A 332 10.13 6.23 -17.89
N GLN A 333 10.46 7.32 -17.23
CA GLN A 333 11.69 7.49 -16.47
C GLN A 333 11.58 6.96 -15.02
N ASP A 334 10.40 6.51 -14.58
CA ASP A 334 10.24 5.89 -13.27
C ASP A 334 10.75 4.44 -13.28
N THR A 335 12.07 4.31 -13.30
CA THR A 335 12.79 3.03 -13.37
C THR A 335 13.42 2.65 -12.03
N PRO A 336 13.76 1.36 -11.78
CA PRO A 336 14.39 0.94 -10.53
C PRO A 336 15.68 1.69 -10.19
N GLU A 337 16.43 2.14 -11.20
CA GLU A 337 17.69 2.86 -11.05
C GLU A 337 17.51 4.28 -10.48
N THR A 338 16.29 4.82 -10.52
CA THR A 338 15.97 6.16 -9.98
C THR A 338 15.63 6.13 -8.49
N LEU A 339 15.52 4.93 -7.90
CA LEU A 339 15.17 4.78 -6.50
C LEU A 339 16.37 4.99 -5.56
N ASN A 340 16.11 5.65 -4.45
CA ASN A 340 17.02 5.67 -3.32
C ASN A 340 16.81 4.42 -2.46
N HIS A 341 17.68 3.44 -2.62
CA HIS A 341 17.58 2.16 -1.95
C HIS A 341 17.62 2.27 -0.42
N GLN A 342 18.40 3.21 0.11
CA GLN A 342 18.52 3.42 1.55
C GLN A 342 17.23 4.02 2.12
N THR A 343 16.65 5.00 1.43
CA THR A 343 15.35 5.60 1.80
C THR A 343 14.25 4.54 1.82
N LEU A 344 14.13 3.76 0.76
CA LEU A 344 13.12 2.70 0.67
C LEU A 344 13.28 1.65 1.78
N TYR A 345 14.53 1.22 2.05
CA TYR A 345 14.77 0.25 3.12
C TYR A 345 14.48 0.83 4.51
N SER A 346 14.84 2.08 4.75
CA SER A 346 14.52 2.77 6.01
C SER A 346 13.01 2.98 6.18
N ALA A 347 12.29 3.25 5.09
CA ALA A 347 10.82 3.32 5.09
C ALA A 347 10.21 1.94 5.44
N TYR A 348 10.72 0.85 4.85
CA TYR A 348 10.30 -0.51 5.23
C TYR A 348 10.54 -0.80 6.72
N GLN A 349 11.72 -0.46 7.26
CA GLN A 349 12.01 -0.67 8.68
C GLN A 349 11.05 0.12 9.57
N TYR A 350 10.80 1.38 9.24
CA TYR A 350 9.88 2.24 9.99
C TYR A 350 8.45 1.70 9.97
N LEU A 351 7.94 1.37 8.78
CA LEU A 351 6.60 0.82 8.59
C LEU A 351 6.46 -0.57 9.24
N GLY A 352 7.50 -1.41 9.17
CA GLY A 352 7.56 -2.68 9.89
C GLY A 352 7.38 -2.49 11.40
N GLY A 353 8.03 -1.46 11.96
CA GLY A 353 7.86 -1.08 13.36
C GLY A 353 6.46 -0.60 13.68
N ALA A 354 5.91 0.29 12.86
CA ALA A 354 4.56 0.83 13.01
C ALA A 354 3.50 -0.31 13.01
N VAL A 355 3.62 -1.21 12.05
CA VAL A 355 2.70 -2.35 11.86
C VAL A 355 2.84 -3.37 12.99
N LEU A 356 4.07 -3.82 13.30
CA LEU A 356 4.28 -4.81 14.37
C LEU A 356 3.89 -4.26 15.74
N GLY A 357 4.25 -3.01 16.06
CA GLY A 357 3.89 -2.39 17.33
C GLY A 357 2.39 -2.36 17.55
N THR A 358 1.63 -2.05 16.49
CA THR A 358 0.16 -2.08 16.51
C THR A 358 -0.38 -3.51 16.62
N LEU A 359 0.10 -4.44 15.79
CA LEU A 359 -0.41 -5.81 15.73
C LEU A 359 -0.06 -6.65 16.96
N LEU A 360 1.01 -6.31 17.68
CA LEU A 360 1.41 -6.94 18.93
C LEU A 360 0.82 -6.25 20.16
N ASP A 361 0.06 -5.16 19.97
CA ASP A 361 -0.56 -4.37 21.05
C ASP A 361 0.46 -3.92 22.09
N ILE A 362 1.61 -3.42 21.63
CA ILE A 362 2.64 -2.93 22.53
C ILE A 362 2.15 -1.61 23.14
N THR A 363 1.80 -1.67 24.39
CA THR A 363 1.47 -0.47 25.18
C THR A 363 2.76 0.30 25.52
N LYS A 364 2.67 1.63 25.49
CA LYS A 364 3.77 2.55 25.81
C LYS A 364 4.36 2.31 27.19
#